data_6bcf7565b9b49c520627123ab311b204
#
_entry.id   6bcf7565b9b49c520627123ab311b204
#
_cell.length_a   1.000
_cell.length_b   1.000
_cell.length_c   1.000
_cell.angle_alpha   90.00
_cell.angle_beta   90.00
_cell.angle_gamma   90.00
#
_symmetry.space_group_name_H-M   'P 1'
#
loop_
_entity.id
_entity.type
_entity.pdbx_description
1 polymer ?
#
loop_
_entity_poly.entity_id
_entity_poly.type
_entity_poly.pdbx_seq_one_letter_code
_entity_poly.pdbx_strand_id
1 'polypeptide(L)'
;MPNSIITVRIHAGFNADAFLAGLLALTGQTSGTASAFLAKLFPEVDAEIAFGPRSVRSIAGYTARTVAPEGHVHRHLSDIARILDASRLSSEARAICNRVWETLGKAEARVHGTTLDDVHFHEVGRMANILAVGLAAECWVNLGSPRLVASPIPLGDGTIQCAHGAIPYPAPALFAMLDGVPVRPYGGEGEPVTPTGLAVLVGFGAEFGPWPAMRIETRATVFTLREFDDVPNGSLWAWGTELPKEFA
;
A
#
# COMPACT_ATOMS: atom_id res chain seq x y z
N MET A 1 14.03 12.95 -11.76
CA MET A 1 14.07 14.43 -11.62
C MET A 1 14.65 14.75 -10.26
N PRO A 2 15.61 15.66 -10.11
CA PRO A 2 16.04 16.10 -8.78
C PRO A 2 14.83 16.73 -8.06
N ASN A 3 14.67 16.44 -6.78
CA ASN A 3 13.58 16.93 -5.93
C ASN A 3 12.16 16.40 -6.31
N SER A 4 12.06 15.26 -6.98
CA SER A 4 10.76 14.62 -7.22
C SER A 4 10.13 14.15 -5.92
N ILE A 5 8.86 14.48 -5.70
CA ILE A 5 8.13 14.18 -4.49
C ILE A 5 6.71 13.69 -4.81
N ILE A 6 6.29 12.64 -4.09
CA ILE A 6 4.90 12.19 -4.07
C ILE A 6 4.37 12.38 -2.64
N THR A 7 3.19 12.94 -2.52
CA THR A 7 2.48 12.98 -1.23
C THR A 7 1.16 12.23 -1.32
N VAL A 8 0.84 11.51 -0.24
CA VAL A 8 -0.44 10.83 -0.07
C VAL A 8 -1.13 11.29 1.22
N ARG A 9 -2.38 11.74 1.08
CA ARG A 9 -3.21 12.20 2.20
C ARG A 9 -4.33 11.18 2.39
N ILE A 10 -4.18 10.34 3.39
CA ILE A 10 -5.06 9.20 3.63
C ILE A 10 -6.25 9.65 4.48
N HIS A 11 -7.46 9.35 4.02
CA HIS A 11 -8.70 9.59 4.78
C HIS A 11 -9.27 8.27 5.29
N ALA A 12 -9.83 7.43 4.41
CA ALA A 12 -10.31 6.10 4.76
C ALA A 12 -10.21 5.16 3.56
N GLY A 13 -9.81 3.92 3.81
CA GLY A 13 -9.56 2.91 2.77
C GLY A 13 -8.15 3.06 2.20
N PHE A 14 -7.17 2.41 2.84
CA PHE A 14 -5.80 2.37 2.36
C PHE A 14 -5.18 0.98 2.56
N ASN A 15 -4.74 0.39 1.47
CA ASN A 15 -4.11 -0.93 1.40
C ASN A 15 -3.08 -0.96 0.24
N ALA A 16 -2.50 -2.12 -0.04
CA ALA A 16 -1.53 -2.27 -1.12
C ALA A 16 -2.10 -1.92 -2.50
N ASP A 17 -3.35 -2.32 -2.80
CA ASP A 17 -4.01 -1.98 -4.06
C ASP A 17 -4.28 -0.48 -4.19
N ALA A 18 -4.64 0.21 -3.09
CA ALA A 18 -4.82 1.65 -3.10
C ALA A 18 -3.49 2.38 -3.33
N PHE A 19 -2.39 1.87 -2.78
CA PHE A 19 -1.05 2.41 -3.06
C PHE A 19 -0.70 2.24 -4.54
N LEU A 20 -0.89 1.05 -5.09
CA LEU A 20 -0.69 0.78 -6.51
C LEU A 20 -1.58 1.68 -7.38
N ALA A 21 -2.88 1.81 -7.06
CA ALA A 21 -3.81 2.66 -7.79
C ALA A 21 -3.33 4.12 -7.85
N GLY A 22 -2.76 4.64 -6.77
CA GLY A 22 -2.17 5.97 -6.73
C GLY A 22 -1.06 6.15 -7.76
N LEU A 23 -0.11 5.21 -7.81
CA LEU A 23 0.99 5.24 -8.77
C LEU A 23 0.50 5.12 -10.22
N LEU A 24 -0.43 4.19 -10.49
CA LEU A 24 -1.01 4.00 -11.82
C LEU A 24 -1.76 5.26 -12.30
N ALA A 25 -2.54 5.88 -11.42
CA ALA A 25 -3.28 7.10 -11.74
C ALA A 25 -2.35 8.30 -12.02
N LEU A 26 -1.32 8.49 -11.19
CA LEU A 26 -0.35 9.58 -11.38
C LEU A 26 0.44 9.43 -12.68
N THR A 27 0.63 8.21 -13.17
CA THR A 27 1.40 7.91 -14.39
C THR A 27 0.54 7.69 -15.63
N GLY A 28 -0.78 7.88 -15.52
CA GLY A 28 -1.71 7.73 -16.66
C GLY A 28 -1.79 6.31 -17.21
N GLN A 29 -1.54 5.30 -16.39
CA GLN A 29 -1.63 3.91 -16.79
C GLN A 29 -3.08 3.48 -17.00
N THR A 30 -3.27 2.40 -17.72
CA THR A 30 -4.56 1.71 -17.91
C THR A 30 -4.51 0.32 -17.27
N SER A 31 -5.67 -0.33 -17.10
CA SER A 31 -5.74 -1.72 -16.65
C SER A 31 -4.89 -2.64 -17.54
N GLY A 32 -5.00 -2.48 -18.86
CA GLY A 32 -4.26 -3.28 -19.84
C GLY A 32 -2.74 -3.09 -19.75
N THR A 33 -2.25 -1.84 -19.63
CA THR A 33 -0.81 -1.58 -19.49
C THR A 33 -0.27 -2.08 -18.16
N ALA A 34 -1.03 -1.94 -17.07
CA ALA A 34 -0.66 -2.44 -15.75
C ALA A 34 -0.60 -3.98 -15.72
N SER A 35 -1.61 -4.67 -16.28
CA SER A 35 -1.62 -6.14 -16.36
C SER A 35 -0.50 -6.67 -17.25
N ALA A 36 -0.25 -6.04 -18.41
CA ALA A 36 0.85 -6.43 -19.29
C ALA A 36 2.22 -6.23 -18.61
N PHE A 37 2.36 -5.20 -17.78
CA PHE A 37 3.58 -4.98 -17.01
C PHE A 37 3.72 -6.02 -15.88
N LEU A 38 2.63 -6.31 -15.16
CA LEU A 38 2.62 -7.37 -14.14
C LEU A 38 3.03 -8.72 -14.73
N ALA A 39 2.47 -9.12 -15.88
CA ALA A 39 2.80 -10.38 -16.55
C ALA A 39 4.27 -10.48 -16.98
N LYS A 40 4.91 -9.34 -17.31
CA LYS A 40 6.36 -9.31 -17.57
C LYS A 40 7.18 -9.54 -16.31
N LEU A 41 6.74 -8.97 -15.18
CA LEU A 41 7.46 -9.08 -13.91
C LEU A 41 7.28 -10.44 -13.24
N PHE A 42 6.09 -11.03 -13.36
CA PHE A 42 5.72 -12.31 -12.74
C PHE A 42 5.17 -13.30 -13.78
N PRO A 43 5.99 -13.77 -14.73
CA PRO A 43 5.52 -14.56 -15.87
C PRO A 43 4.93 -15.92 -15.51
N GLU A 44 5.23 -16.43 -14.30
CA GLU A 44 4.73 -17.72 -13.80
C GLU A 44 3.36 -17.61 -13.10
N VAL A 45 2.81 -16.39 -12.97
CA VAL A 45 1.55 -16.16 -12.27
C VAL A 45 0.52 -15.61 -13.24
N ASP A 46 -0.59 -16.33 -13.40
CA ASP A 46 -1.74 -15.85 -14.18
C ASP A 46 -2.52 -14.83 -13.32
N ALA A 47 -2.25 -13.55 -13.53
CA ALA A 47 -2.82 -12.47 -12.72
C ALA A 47 -3.08 -11.22 -13.56
N GLU A 48 -4.03 -10.41 -13.12
CA GLU A 48 -4.39 -9.16 -13.76
C GLU A 48 -4.58 -8.02 -12.76
N ILE A 49 -4.51 -6.79 -13.25
CA ILE A 49 -4.82 -5.58 -12.50
C ILE A 49 -6.10 -4.98 -13.03
N ALA A 50 -7.17 -5.12 -12.28
CA ALA A 50 -8.41 -4.37 -12.53
C ALA A 50 -8.23 -2.93 -12.02
N PHE A 51 -7.82 -2.02 -12.90
CA PHE A 51 -7.60 -0.60 -12.59
C PHE A 51 -8.49 0.27 -13.46
N GLY A 52 -9.15 1.26 -12.84
CA GLY A 52 -10.02 2.16 -13.59
C GLY A 52 -10.71 3.21 -12.73
N PRO A 53 -11.59 4.00 -13.37
CA PRO A 53 -12.35 5.03 -12.68
C PRO A 53 -13.33 4.42 -11.66
N ARG A 54 -13.48 5.10 -10.53
CA ARG A 54 -14.47 4.82 -9.50
C ARG A 54 -15.06 6.12 -9.00
N SER A 55 -16.36 6.14 -8.77
CA SER A 55 -17.02 7.26 -8.09
C SER A 55 -17.52 6.80 -6.72
N VAL A 56 -17.24 7.60 -5.70
CA VAL A 56 -17.73 7.42 -4.34
C VAL A 56 -18.44 8.72 -3.93
N ARG A 57 -19.73 8.63 -3.62
CA ARG A 57 -20.57 9.79 -3.27
C ARG A 57 -20.44 10.95 -4.28
N SER A 58 -20.49 10.60 -5.57
CA SER A 58 -20.36 11.53 -6.71
C SER A 58 -18.97 12.19 -6.87
N ILE A 59 -17.98 11.77 -6.10
CA ILE A 59 -16.59 12.21 -6.27
C ILE A 59 -15.87 11.20 -7.14
N ALA A 60 -15.37 11.66 -8.29
CA ALA A 60 -14.62 10.83 -9.21
C ALA A 60 -13.19 10.57 -8.73
N GLY A 61 -12.69 9.37 -8.97
CA GLY A 61 -11.33 8.95 -8.67
C GLY A 61 -11.01 7.63 -9.35
N TYR A 62 -10.05 6.90 -8.81
CA TYR A 62 -9.58 5.63 -9.32
C TYR A 62 -9.60 4.56 -8.25
N THR A 63 -9.61 3.31 -8.69
CA THR A 63 -9.42 2.14 -7.82
C THR A 63 -8.57 1.11 -8.55
N ALA A 64 -7.86 0.27 -7.79
CA ALA A 64 -7.24 -0.93 -8.31
C ALA A 64 -7.65 -2.15 -7.48
N ARG A 65 -7.62 -3.29 -8.12
CA ARG A 65 -7.70 -4.61 -7.50
C ARG A 65 -6.76 -5.54 -8.25
N THR A 66 -5.84 -6.12 -7.53
CA THR A 66 -4.99 -7.20 -8.05
C THR A 66 -5.78 -8.51 -7.95
N VAL A 67 -5.93 -9.19 -9.08
CA VAL A 67 -6.62 -10.47 -9.18
C VAL A 67 -5.60 -11.54 -9.50
N ALA A 68 -5.51 -12.55 -8.66
CA ALA A 68 -4.59 -13.67 -8.81
C ALA A 68 -5.25 -14.96 -8.31
N PRO A 69 -4.84 -16.14 -8.82
CA PRO A 69 -5.28 -17.41 -8.26
C PRO A 69 -4.89 -17.52 -6.79
N GLU A 70 -5.85 -17.82 -5.95
CA GLU A 70 -5.65 -18.03 -4.52
C GLU A 70 -5.88 -19.51 -4.19
N GLY A 71 -4.86 -20.13 -3.58
CA GLY A 71 -5.04 -21.38 -2.82
C GLY A 71 -5.12 -21.04 -1.33
N HIS A 72 -5.63 -21.94 -0.51
CA HIS A 72 -5.49 -21.87 0.95
C HIS A 72 -4.02 -22.14 1.32
N VAL A 73 -3.18 -21.13 1.15
CA VAL A 73 -1.75 -21.25 1.39
C VAL A 73 -1.34 -20.26 2.47
N HIS A 74 -0.90 -20.80 3.60
CA HIS A 74 -0.13 -20.04 4.57
C HIS A 74 1.28 -19.89 4.05
N ARG A 75 1.77 -18.65 3.91
CA ARG A 75 3.11 -18.38 3.40
C ARG A 75 4.01 -17.88 4.52
N HIS A 76 5.20 -18.45 4.59
CA HIS A 76 6.29 -17.89 5.38
C HIS A 76 6.97 -16.74 4.62
N LEU A 77 7.76 -15.94 5.33
CA LEU A 77 8.55 -14.88 4.70
C LEU A 77 9.47 -15.44 3.62
N SER A 78 10.04 -16.64 3.84
CA SER A 78 10.87 -17.37 2.86
C SER A 78 10.13 -17.76 1.59
N ASP A 79 8.82 -18.03 1.65
CA ASP A 79 8.01 -18.33 0.47
C ASP A 79 7.80 -17.07 -0.37
N ILE A 80 7.55 -15.94 0.30
CA ILE A 80 7.42 -14.64 -0.37
C ILE A 80 8.76 -14.24 -1.01
N ALA A 81 9.86 -14.39 -0.29
CA ALA A 81 11.20 -14.13 -0.83
C ALA A 81 11.46 -14.96 -2.09
N ARG A 82 11.11 -16.26 -2.09
CA ARG A 82 11.24 -17.14 -3.26
C ARG A 82 10.42 -16.67 -4.47
N ILE A 83 9.19 -16.16 -4.25
CA ILE A 83 8.35 -15.59 -5.30
C ILE A 83 9.01 -14.32 -5.89
N LEU A 84 9.52 -13.45 -5.03
CA LEU A 84 10.20 -12.22 -5.43
C LEU A 84 11.51 -12.50 -6.17
N ASP A 85 12.27 -13.53 -5.75
CA ASP A 85 13.53 -13.94 -6.40
C ASP A 85 13.29 -14.58 -7.78
N ALA A 86 12.18 -15.30 -7.95
CA ALA A 86 11.77 -15.86 -9.23
C ALA A 86 11.18 -14.81 -10.18
N SER A 87 10.85 -13.60 -9.69
CA SER A 87 10.31 -12.51 -10.49
C SER A 87 11.40 -11.82 -11.32
N ARG A 88 10.95 -10.98 -12.26
CA ARG A 88 11.81 -10.09 -13.05
C ARG A 88 11.84 -8.66 -12.50
N LEU A 89 11.59 -8.49 -11.22
CA LEU A 89 11.75 -7.21 -10.54
C LEU A 89 13.21 -6.75 -10.59
N SER A 90 13.43 -5.45 -10.72
CA SER A 90 14.76 -4.86 -10.51
C SER A 90 15.27 -5.13 -9.09
N SER A 91 16.59 -5.06 -8.90
CA SER A 91 17.21 -5.22 -7.56
C SER A 91 16.67 -4.21 -6.56
N GLU A 92 16.45 -2.98 -7.01
CA GLU A 92 15.91 -1.88 -6.21
C GLU A 92 14.46 -2.13 -5.80
N ALA A 93 13.62 -2.57 -6.74
CA ALA A 93 12.21 -2.90 -6.46
C ALA A 93 12.11 -4.09 -5.51
N ARG A 94 12.94 -5.11 -5.71
CA ARG A 94 13.02 -6.27 -4.81
C ARG A 94 13.44 -5.87 -3.40
N ALA A 95 14.42 -4.96 -3.27
CA ALA A 95 14.83 -4.44 -1.97
C ALA A 95 13.68 -3.69 -1.26
N ILE A 96 12.85 -2.94 -2.01
CA ILE A 96 11.64 -2.30 -1.45
C ILE A 96 10.66 -3.38 -0.98
N CYS A 97 10.36 -4.38 -1.81
CA CYS A 97 9.47 -5.49 -1.44
C CYS A 97 9.94 -6.19 -0.16
N ASN A 98 11.23 -6.51 -0.06
CA ASN A 98 11.79 -7.15 1.12
C ASN A 98 11.58 -6.31 2.38
N ARG A 99 11.78 -4.99 2.32
CA ARG A 99 11.49 -4.10 3.46
C ARG A 99 10.01 -4.11 3.85
N VAL A 100 9.10 -4.11 2.88
CA VAL A 100 7.65 -4.20 3.14
C VAL A 100 7.31 -5.49 3.87
N TRP A 101 7.78 -6.63 3.35
CA TRP A 101 7.45 -7.94 3.89
C TRP A 101 8.15 -8.22 5.22
N GLU A 102 9.38 -7.73 5.41
CA GLU A 102 10.08 -7.81 6.68
C GLU A 102 9.38 -6.96 7.77
N THR A 103 8.92 -5.76 7.43
CA THR A 103 8.15 -4.90 8.33
C THR A 103 6.88 -5.60 8.79
N LEU A 104 6.12 -6.17 7.85
CA LEU A 104 4.91 -6.91 8.16
C LEU A 104 5.19 -8.19 8.93
N GLY A 105 6.25 -8.93 8.55
CA GLY A 105 6.66 -10.16 9.23
C GLY A 105 7.05 -9.94 10.69
N LYS A 106 7.79 -8.87 10.98
CA LYS A 106 8.13 -8.47 12.36
C LYS A 106 6.89 -8.16 13.19
N ALA A 107 5.90 -7.48 12.59
CA ALA A 107 4.64 -7.17 13.25
C ALA A 107 3.83 -8.44 13.54
N GLU A 108 3.66 -9.31 12.56
CA GLU A 108 2.93 -10.58 12.71
C GLU A 108 3.64 -11.52 13.71
N ALA A 109 4.98 -11.63 13.65
CA ALA A 109 5.74 -12.42 14.60
C ALA A 109 5.53 -11.94 16.04
N ARG A 110 5.53 -10.61 16.26
CA ARG A 110 5.24 -10.00 17.57
C ARG A 110 3.83 -10.32 18.05
N VAL A 111 2.83 -10.24 17.15
CA VAL A 111 1.42 -10.53 17.48
C VAL A 111 1.21 -12.00 17.84
N HIS A 112 1.85 -12.90 17.11
CA HIS A 112 1.71 -14.34 17.31
C HIS A 112 2.67 -14.93 18.34
N GLY A 113 3.57 -14.12 18.90
CA GLY A 113 4.55 -14.57 19.89
C GLY A 113 5.53 -15.61 19.33
N THR A 114 5.91 -15.46 18.05
CA THR A 114 6.80 -16.36 17.31
C THR A 114 8.03 -15.63 16.79
N THR A 115 8.91 -16.31 16.07
CA THR A 115 10.05 -15.69 15.40
C THR A 115 9.70 -15.21 13.99
N LEU A 116 10.55 -14.36 13.42
CA LEU A 116 10.39 -13.90 12.02
C LEU A 116 10.47 -15.06 11.01
N ASP A 117 11.27 -16.06 11.31
CA ASP A 117 11.46 -17.24 10.44
C ASP A 117 10.28 -18.22 10.49
N ASP A 118 9.62 -18.29 11.66
CA ASP A 118 8.50 -19.21 11.90
C ASP A 118 7.13 -18.59 11.62
N VAL A 119 7.06 -17.25 11.50
CA VAL A 119 5.78 -16.58 11.25
C VAL A 119 5.22 -16.96 9.89
N HIS A 120 3.93 -17.18 9.83
CA HIS A 120 3.22 -17.40 8.56
C HIS A 120 2.10 -16.38 8.42
N PHE A 121 1.99 -15.89 7.20
CA PHE A 121 1.00 -14.91 6.81
C PHE A 121 -0.30 -15.60 6.40
N HIS A 122 -1.40 -15.22 7.03
CA HIS A 122 -2.74 -15.70 6.66
C HIS A 122 -3.30 -14.86 5.51
N GLU A 123 -4.11 -13.84 5.82
CA GLU A 123 -4.75 -13.00 4.82
C GLU A 123 -3.77 -12.03 4.12
N VAL A 124 -2.80 -11.51 4.86
CA VAL A 124 -1.82 -10.54 4.33
C VAL A 124 -0.88 -11.16 3.31
N GLY A 125 -0.53 -12.45 3.42
CA GLY A 125 0.34 -13.20 2.52
C GLY A 125 -0.31 -13.69 1.22
N ARG A 126 -1.49 -13.21 0.85
CA ARG A 126 -2.14 -13.57 -0.41
C ARG A 126 -1.30 -13.17 -1.62
N MET A 127 -1.37 -13.99 -2.67
CA MET A 127 -0.65 -13.73 -3.93
C MET A 127 -0.96 -12.33 -4.47
N ALA A 128 -2.21 -11.90 -4.44
CA ALA A 128 -2.63 -10.58 -4.88
C ALA A 128 -1.84 -9.45 -4.18
N ASN A 129 -1.60 -9.55 -2.86
CA ASN A 129 -0.82 -8.55 -2.14
C ASN A 129 0.67 -8.56 -2.56
N ILE A 130 1.25 -9.75 -2.77
CA ILE A 130 2.65 -9.89 -3.22
C ILE A 130 2.83 -9.21 -4.57
N LEU A 131 1.92 -9.47 -5.49
CA LEU A 131 1.94 -8.91 -6.83
C LEU A 131 1.68 -7.40 -6.84
N ALA A 132 0.73 -6.91 -6.03
CA ALA A 132 0.43 -5.48 -5.89
C ALA A 132 1.67 -4.71 -5.38
N VAL A 133 2.32 -5.23 -4.33
CA VAL A 133 3.55 -4.64 -3.77
C VAL A 133 4.69 -4.70 -4.78
N GLY A 134 4.88 -5.83 -5.48
CA GLY A 134 5.92 -5.98 -6.49
C GLY A 134 5.75 -5.01 -7.65
N LEU A 135 4.54 -4.92 -8.21
CA LEU A 135 4.25 -3.99 -9.31
C LEU A 135 4.41 -2.53 -8.85
N ALA A 136 3.92 -2.19 -7.65
CA ALA A 136 4.07 -0.85 -7.08
C ALA A 136 5.56 -0.49 -6.90
N ALA A 137 6.39 -1.43 -6.42
CA ALA A 137 7.82 -1.20 -6.23
C ALA A 137 8.55 -0.95 -7.56
N GLU A 138 8.23 -1.73 -8.60
CA GLU A 138 8.83 -1.51 -9.92
C GLU A 138 8.35 -0.19 -10.55
N CYS A 139 7.06 0.15 -10.44
CA CYS A 139 6.54 1.45 -10.85
C CYS A 139 7.26 2.60 -10.13
N TRP A 140 7.49 2.46 -8.82
CA TRP A 140 8.20 3.44 -8.01
C TRP A 140 9.64 3.68 -8.46
N VAL A 141 10.38 2.59 -8.71
CA VAL A 141 11.75 2.66 -9.24
C VAL A 141 11.79 3.33 -10.60
N ASN A 142 10.84 3.00 -11.49
CA ASN A 142 10.71 3.60 -12.81
C ASN A 142 10.40 5.12 -12.76
N LEU A 143 9.79 5.60 -11.67
CA LEU A 143 9.60 7.04 -11.39
C LEU A 143 10.86 7.72 -10.84
N GLY A 144 11.95 6.98 -10.65
CA GLY A 144 13.20 7.47 -10.06
C GLY A 144 13.17 7.56 -8.54
N SER A 145 12.33 6.74 -7.89
CA SER A 145 12.22 6.64 -6.42
C SER A 145 12.02 8.01 -5.75
N PRO A 146 10.92 8.72 -6.06
CA PRO A 146 10.66 10.05 -5.51
C PRO A 146 10.56 10.03 -3.98
N ARG A 147 10.80 11.15 -3.32
CA ARG A 147 10.54 11.29 -1.89
C ARG A 147 9.05 11.06 -1.61
N LEU A 148 8.71 10.21 -0.63
CA LEU A 148 7.32 9.91 -0.25
C LEU A 148 6.96 10.63 1.05
N VAL A 149 5.88 11.41 1.03
CA VAL A 149 5.34 12.04 2.24
C VAL A 149 3.90 11.61 2.43
N ALA A 150 3.63 10.93 3.55
CA ALA A 150 2.29 10.48 3.93
C ALA A 150 1.68 11.36 5.03
N SER A 151 0.35 11.46 5.06
CA SER A 151 -0.33 12.06 6.21
C SER A 151 -0.17 11.18 7.46
N PRO A 152 -0.37 11.70 8.67
CA PRO A 152 -0.58 10.87 9.85
C PRO A 152 -1.67 9.81 9.58
N ILE A 153 -1.48 8.62 10.15
CA ILE A 153 -2.37 7.47 9.94
C ILE A 153 -3.69 7.67 10.69
N PRO A 154 -4.85 7.58 10.02
CA PRO A 154 -6.14 7.64 10.70
C PRO A 154 -6.36 6.37 11.53
N LEU A 155 -6.59 6.52 12.83
CA LEU A 155 -6.91 5.45 13.76
C LEU A 155 -8.20 5.75 14.52
N GLY A 156 -9.02 4.72 14.72
CA GLY A 156 -10.21 4.75 15.54
C GLY A 156 -10.29 3.50 16.42
N ASP A 157 -11.37 3.39 17.15
CA ASP A 157 -11.71 2.21 17.93
C ASP A 157 -12.77 1.39 17.19
N GLY A 158 -12.80 0.09 17.41
CA GLY A 158 -13.81 -0.75 16.79
C GLY A 158 -13.44 -2.23 16.76
N THR A 159 -14.17 -2.98 15.94
CA THR A 159 -13.98 -4.42 15.77
C THR A 159 -13.87 -4.76 14.29
N ILE A 160 -12.95 -5.67 13.96
CA ILE A 160 -12.77 -6.22 12.61
C ILE A 160 -13.08 -7.71 12.66
N GLN A 161 -13.72 -8.22 11.60
CA GLN A 161 -13.89 -9.64 11.37
C GLN A 161 -12.81 -10.15 10.41
N CYS A 162 -12.06 -11.15 10.82
CA CYS A 162 -10.99 -11.76 10.04
C CYS A 162 -10.88 -13.27 10.32
N ALA A 163 -9.87 -13.94 9.78
CA ALA A 163 -9.62 -15.36 10.00
C ALA A 163 -9.46 -15.73 11.50
N HIS A 164 -9.06 -14.78 12.35
CA HIS A 164 -8.94 -14.94 13.80
C HIS A 164 -10.25 -14.66 14.57
N GLY A 165 -11.36 -14.46 13.84
CA GLY A 165 -12.63 -14.05 14.42
C GLY A 165 -12.74 -12.55 14.60
N ALA A 166 -13.46 -12.11 15.63
CA ALA A 166 -13.60 -10.70 15.99
C ALA A 166 -12.34 -10.22 16.72
N ILE A 167 -11.62 -9.28 16.12
CA ILE A 167 -10.44 -8.64 16.72
C ILE A 167 -10.64 -7.14 16.85
N PRO A 168 -9.92 -6.46 17.77
CA PRO A 168 -10.00 -5.02 17.88
C PRO A 168 -9.43 -4.31 16.65
N TYR A 169 -9.92 -3.10 16.36
CA TYR A 169 -9.22 -2.14 15.50
C TYR A 169 -8.59 -1.07 16.41
N PRO A 170 -7.33 -0.63 16.17
CA PRO A 170 -6.45 -1.08 15.09
C PRO A 170 -6.12 -2.58 15.18
N ALA A 171 -6.05 -3.24 14.01
CA ALA A 171 -5.63 -4.65 13.94
C ALA A 171 -4.28 -4.85 14.66
N PRO A 172 -4.08 -5.95 15.40
CA PRO A 172 -2.86 -6.14 16.18
C PRO A 172 -1.56 -5.96 15.39
N ALA A 173 -1.50 -6.45 14.15
CA ALA A 173 -0.33 -6.27 13.29
C ALA A 173 -0.13 -4.80 12.85
N LEU A 174 -1.22 -4.07 12.58
CA LEU A 174 -1.15 -2.63 12.33
C LEU A 174 -0.61 -1.91 13.57
N PHE A 175 -1.18 -2.19 14.74
CA PHE A 175 -0.78 -1.59 16.00
C PHE A 175 0.69 -1.84 16.34
N ALA A 176 1.20 -3.05 16.04
CA ALA A 176 2.61 -3.41 16.25
C ALA A 176 3.60 -2.64 15.35
N MET A 177 3.13 -2.02 14.27
CA MET A 177 3.94 -1.22 13.34
C MET A 177 3.90 0.30 13.62
N LEU A 178 3.15 0.76 14.62
CA LEU A 178 2.94 2.20 14.84
C LEU A 178 4.08 2.89 15.61
N ASP A 179 5.10 2.18 16.04
CA ASP A 179 6.24 2.78 16.75
C ASP A 179 6.89 3.88 15.90
N GLY A 180 6.82 5.14 16.35
CA GLY A 180 7.33 6.31 15.62
C GLY A 180 6.45 6.82 14.47
N VAL A 181 5.34 6.17 14.17
CA VAL A 181 4.39 6.60 13.13
C VAL A 181 3.35 7.56 13.73
N PRO A 182 3.24 8.80 13.26
CA PRO A 182 2.24 9.73 13.77
C PRO A 182 0.84 9.28 13.35
N VAL A 183 -0.08 9.37 14.29
CA VAL A 183 -1.48 8.98 14.12
C VAL A 183 -2.41 10.18 14.29
N ARG A 184 -3.62 10.08 13.80
CA ARG A 184 -4.68 11.06 14.00
C ARG A 184 -6.02 10.35 14.26
N PRO A 185 -6.95 11.00 14.97
CA PRO A 185 -8.27 10.44 15.17
C PRO A 185 -8.99 10.14 13.85
N TYR A 186 -9.71 9.02 13.84
CA TYR A 186 -10.61 8.59 12.79
C TYR A 186 -12.01 8.46 13.38
N GLY A 187 -12.98 9.22 12.86
CA GLY A 187 -14.33 9.28 13.40
C GLY A 187 -15.33 8.31 12.77
N GLY A 188 -14.87 7.42 11.88
CA GLY A 188 -15.72 6.44 11.20
C GLY A 188 -15.60 5.04 11.81
N GLU A 189 -16.41 4.12 11.29
CA GLU A 189 -16.36 2.71 11.66
C GLU A 189 -15.46 1.88 10.73
N GLY A 190 -14.88 0.81 11.28
CA GLY A 190 -14.06 -0.17 10.56
C GLY A 190 -12.62 0.27 10.37
N GLU A 191 -11.91 -0.44 9.50
CA GLU A 191 -10.46 -0.32 9.31
C GLU A 191 -10.13 0.65 8.17
N PRO A 192 -9.74 1.92 8.46
CA PRO A 192 -9.38 2.89 7.41
C PRO A 192 -8.03 2.61 6.76
N VAL A 193 -7.11 1.92 7.46
CA VAL A 193 -5.80 1.52 6.95
C VAL A 193 -5.53 0.08 7.36
N THR A 194 -5.19 -0.76 6.38
CA THR A 194 -4.84 -2.17 6.66
C THR A 194 -3.37 -2.33 7.08
N PRO A 195 -2.98 -3.44 7.74
CA PRO A 195 -1.58 -3.73 8.01
C PRO A 195 -0.69 -3.67 6.76
N THR A 196 -1.14 -4.22 5.63
CA THR A 196 -0.41 -4.14 4.35
C THR A 196 -0.26 -2.71 3.85
N GLY A 197 -1.27 -1.87 4.04
CA GLY A 197 -1.22 -0.45 3.67
C GLY A 197 -0.14 0.32 4.43
N LEU A 198 -0.05 0.12 5.76
CA LEU A 198 1.02 0.75 6.55
C LEU A 198 2.39 0.17 6.22
N ALA A 199 2.50 -1.16 6.07
CA ALA A 199 3.77 -1.80 5.72
C ALA A 199 4.32 -1.29 4.38
N VAL A 200 3.46 -1.03 3.38
CA VAL A 200 3.86 -0.42 2.12
C VAL A 200 4.42 0.97 2.34
N LEU A 201 3.75 1.84 3.08
CA LEU A 201 4.27 3.19 3.36
C LEU A 201 5.65 3.14 4.04
N VAL A 202 5.81 2.31 5.07
CA VAL A 202 7.08 2.15 5.79
C VAL A 202 8.16 1.56 4.88
N GLY A 203 7.86 0.51 4.14
CA GLY A 203 8.82 -0.17 3.25
C GLY A 203 9.29 0.68 2.07
N PHE A 204 8.44 1.62 1.61
CA PHE A 204 8.80 2.62 0.59
C PHE A 204 9.51 3.83 1.19
N GLY A 205 9.70 3.88 2.50
CA GLY A 205 10.42 4.95 3.18
C GLY A 205 9.60 6.23 3.33
N ALA A 206 8.28 6.10 3.54
CA ALA A 206 7.44 7.27 3.74
C ALA A 206 7.85 8.09 4.97
N GLU A 207 8.00 9.37 4.77
CA GLU A 207 8.03 10.36 5.85
C GLU A 207 6.59 10.76 6.19
N PHE A 208 6.27 10.85 7.47
CA PHE A 208 4.92 11.21 7.90
C PHE A 208 4.87 12.67 8.35
N GLY A 209 3.94 13.44 7.79
CA GLY A 209 3.84 14.85 8.15
C GLY A 209 2.71 15.61 7.43
N PRO A 210 2.73 16.95 7.52
CA PRO A 210 1.82 17.82 6.80
C PRO A 210 2.03 17.73 5.28
N TRP A 211 1.26 18.51 4.51
CA TRP A 211 1.52 18.73 3.10
C TRP A 211 2.93 19.30 2.92
N PRO A 212 3.78 18.69 2.07
CA PRO A 212 5.07 19.28 1.75
C PRO A 212 4.86 20.54 0.89
N ALA A 213 5.79 21.50 1.00
CA ALA A 213 5.86 22.58 0.06
C ALA A 213 6.28 22.04 -1.32
N MET A 214 5.37 22.02 -2.29
CA MET A 214 5.60 21.43 -3.60
C MET A 214 4.82 22.11 -4.71
N ARG A 215 5.35 22.04 -5.93
CA ARG A 215 4.60 22.35 -7.15
C ARG A 215 3.97 21.04 -7.63
N ILE A 216 2.65 20.96 -7.64
CA ILE A 216 1.90 19.78 -8.10
C ILE A 216 1.88 19.79 -9.63
N GLU A 217 2.30 18.70 -10.24
CA GLU A 217 2.27 18.45 -11.68
C GLU A 217 1.15 17.48 -12.05
N THR A 218 0.96 16.45 -11.25
CA THR A 218 -0.11 15.44 -11.44
C THR A 218 -0.79 15.15 -10.10
N ARG A 219 -2.07 14.86 -10.15
CA ARG A 219 -2.87 14.52 -8.96
C ARG A 219 -3.91 13.45 -9.26
N ALA A 220 -4.29 12.70 -8.23
CA ALA A 220 -5.35 11.70 -8.30
C ALA A 220 -6.10 11.59 -6.96
N THR A 221 -7.36 11.16 -7.04
CA THR A 221 -8.11 10.65 -5.89
C THR A 221 -8.23 9.14 -6.06
N VAL A 222 -7.97 8.39 -4.99
CA VAL A 222 -7.99 6.93 -5.01
C VAL A 222 -8.94 6.41 -3.95
N PHE A 223 -9.76 5.45 -4.32
CA PHE A 223 -10.69 4.76 -3.44
C PHE A 223 -10.39 3.27 -3.40
N THR A 224 -10.61 2.64 -2.25
CA THR A 224 -10.70 1.17 -2.17
C THR A 224 -12.09 0.71 -2.61
N LEU A 225 -12.29 -0.61 -2.72
CA LEU A 225 -13.61 -1.18 -3.02
C LEU A 225 -14.60 -1.01 -1.86
N ARG A 226 -14.11 -0.90 -0.62
CA ARG A 226 -14.92 -0.60 0.56
C ARG A 226 -15.23 0.90 0.61
N GLU A 227 -16.45 1.23 0.94
CA GLU A 227 -16.89 2.58 1.31
C GLU A 227 -17.05 2.69 2.81
N PHE A 228 -16.81 3.88 3.34
CA PHE A 228 -16.92 4.21 4.76
C PHE A 228 -17.96 5.29 4.93
N ASP A 229 -18.86 5.06 5.88
CA ASP A 229 -19.93 6.02 6.17
C ASP A 229 -19.44 7.14 7.08
N ASP A 230 -20.05 8.32 6.92
CA ASP A 230 -19.87 9.51 7.75
C ASP A 230 -18.45 10.07 7.86
N VAL A 231 -17.53 9.62 6.99
CA VAL A 231 -16.15 10.11 6.90
C VAL A 231 -15.72 10.32 5.46
N PRO A 232 -14.71 11.18 5.21
CA PRO A 232 -14.09 11.28 3.89
C PRO A 232 -13.47 9.95 3.47
N ASN A 233 -13.80 9.46 2.27
CA ASN A 233 -13.29 8.22 1.70
C ASN A 233 -12.02 8.44 0.89
N GLY A 234 -11.20 7.40 0.80
CA GLY A 234 -10.06 7.29 -0.09
C GLY A 234 -8.83 8.06 0.38
N SER A 235 -7.99 8.37 -0.58
CA SER A 235 -6.74 9.11 -0.41
C SER A 235 -6.52 10.08 -1.56
N LEU A 236 -5.90 11.23 -1.25
CA LEU A 236 -5.50 12.23 -2.23
C LEU A 236 -4.02 12.05 -2.53
N TRP A 237 -3.68 12.03 -3.80
CA TRP A 237 -2.34 11.84 -4.31
C TRP A 237 -1.89 13.05 -5.11
N ALA A 238 -0.65 13.48 -4.90
CA ALA A 238 -0.02 14.50 -5.71
C ALA A 238 1.43 14.12 -5.98
N TRP A 239 1.86 14.32 -7.23
CA TRP A 239 3.23 14.16 -7.68
C TRP A 239 3.72 15.46 -8.30
N GLY A 240 4.97 15.81 -8.03
CA GLY A 240 5.58 17.03 -8.56
C GLY A 240 6.97 17.27 -8.01
N THR A 241 7.33 18.54 -7.94
CA THR A 241 8.65 19.00 -7.52
C THR A 241 8.57 19.67 -6.15
N GLU A 242 9.42 19.26 -5.22
CA GLU A 242 9.56 19.90 -3.90
C GLU A 242 10.10 21.32 -4.06
N LEU A 243 9.48 22.25 -3.34
CA LEU A 243 9.93 23.64 -3.32
C LEU A 243 11.03 23.84 -2.26
N PRO A 244 11.91 24.86 -2.45
CA PRO A 244 12.88 25.23 -1.43
C PRO A 244 12.24 25.55 -0.08
N LYS A 245 12.98 25.34 1.02
CA LYS A 245 12.48 25.52 2.40
C LYS A 245 11.92 26.91 2.71
N GLU A 246 12.30 27.92 1.96
CA GLU A 246 11.77 29.28 2.07
C GLU A 246 10.27 29.41 1.71
N PHE A 247 9.69 28.37 1.10
CA PHE A 247 8.26 28.26 0.77
C PHE A 247 7.50 27.29 1.70
N ALA A 248 8.14 26.74 2.73
CA ALA A 248 7.58 25.74 3.64
C ALA A 248 6.96 26.39 4.90
#